data_c525049c8fbef547b595761815418cf2
#
_entry.id   c525049c8fbef547b595761815418cf2
#
_cell.length_a   1.000
_cell.length_b   1.000
_cell.length_c   1.000
_cell.angle_alpha   90.00
_cell.angle_beta   90.00
_cell.angle_gamma   90.00
#
_symmetry.space_group_name_H-M   'P 1'
#
loop_
_entity.id
_entity.type
_entity.pdbx_description
1 polymer ?
#
loop_
_entity_poly.entity_id
_entity_poly.type
_entity_poly.pdbx_seq_one_letter_code
_entity_poly.pdbx_strand_id
1 'polypeptide(L)'
;DARWVAVGPAGALFKARRDALVGQVALLRAQRGKVEQEVAALQAQVAKAVESLSFQREELETHRGLSKDGYISGTRVAQLESAVADYGVKLEERRGELARAEQRAVDIDLRIRGLETDYRQQANDQLKVVSSRLSEIEQEQRKSIDASSRQVIAAPATGEVIGLKVTTPGAVIAPRDTVAE
;
A
#
# COMPACT_ATOMS: atom_id res chain seq x y z
N ASP A 1 9.37 12.57 -14.86
CA ASP A 1 9.62 11.58 -15.94
C ASP A 1 8.47 11.50 -16.91
N ALA A 2 8.42 12.52 -17.82
CA ALA A 2 7.33 12.72 -18.78
C ALA A 2 7.40 11.80 -20.02
N ARG A 3 8.32 10.86 -20.10
CA ARG A 3 8.54 10.02 -21.32
C ARG A 3 7.54 8.88 -21.51
N TRP A 4 6.80 8.49 -20.47
CA TRP A 4 5.87 7.35 -20.53
C TRP A 4 4.42 7.73 -20.91
N VAL A 5 4.13 9.01 -21.09
CA VAL A 5 2.76 9.50 -21.37
C VAL A 5 2.33 9.24 -22.83
N ALA A 6 3.23 8.87 -23.71
CA ALA A 6 2.95 8.71 -25.15
C ALA A 6 2.66 7.26 -25.59
N VAL A 7 2.48 6.31 -24.66
CA VAL A 7 2.37 4.88 -25.02
C VAL A 7 0.90 4.43 -25.02
N GLY A 8 0.10 4.95 -25.95
CA GLY A 8 -1.19 4.37 -26.35
C GLY A 8 -2.15 3.93 -25.23
N PRO A 9 -2.98 2.92 -25.44
CA PRO A 9 -3.99 2.45 -24.47
C PRO A 9 -3.42 1.97 -23.13
N ALA A 10 -2.21 1.40 -23.14
CA ALA A 10 -1.53 0.93 -21.93
C ALA A 10 -1.15 2.08 -20.98
N GLY A 11 -0.68 3.20 -21.55
CA GLY A 11 -0.36 4.41 -20.77
C GLY A 11 -1.59 5.05 -20.15
N ALA A 12 -2.72 5.06 -20.87
CA ALA A 12 -3.99 5.55 -20.36
C ALA A 12 -4.49 4.69 -19.19
N LEU A 13 -4.42 3.36 -19.29
CA LEU A 13 -4.81 2.44 -18.24
C LEU A 13 -3.93 2.60 -16.97
N PHE A 14 -2.62 2.71 -17.17
CA PHE A 14 -1.69 2.95 -16.06
C PHE A 14 -2.03 4.25 -15.33
N LYS A 15 -2.24 5.34 -16.08
CA LYS A 15 -2.62 6.63 -15.51
C LYS A 15 -3.94 6.53 -14.74
N ALA A 16 -4.97 5.92 -15.32
CA ALA A 16 -6.26 5.75 -14.65
C ALA A 16 -6.16 4.97 -13.33
N ARG A 17 -5.40 3.88 -13.29
CA ARG A 17 -5.17 3.09 -12.06
C ARG A 17 -4.40 3.87 -11.01
N ARG A 18 -3.37 4.61 -11.42
CA ARG A 18 -2.60 5.46 -10.52
C ARG A 18 -3.46 6.58 -9.95
N ASP A 19 -4.25 7.25 -10.78
CA ASP A 19 -5.12 8.34 -10.36
C ASP A 19 -6.21 7.83 -9.38
N ALA A 20 -6.75 6.64 -9.63
CA ALA A 20 -7.68 5.98 -8.71
C ALA A 20 -7.05 5.71 -7.35
N LEU A 21 -5.83 5.14 -7.29
CA LEU A 21 -5.10 4.92 -6.05
C LEU A 21 -4.85 6.24 -5.30
N VAL A 22 -4.34 7.24 -6.01
CA VAL A 22 -4.06 8.57 -5.43
C VAL A 22 -5.34 9.18 -4.85
N GLY A 23 -6.47 9.07 -5.56
CA GLY A 23 -7.77 9.55 -5.08
C GLY A 23 -8.24 8.82 -3.83
N GLN A 24 -8.15 7.50 -3.78
CA GLN A 24 -8.50 6.71 -2.61
C GLN A 24 -7.63 7.02 -1.39
N VAL A 25 -6.31 7.10 -1.59
CA VAL A 25 -5.37 7.46 -0.52
C VAL A 25 -5.62 8.89 -0.03
N ALA A 26 -5.89 9.84 -0.92
CA ALA A 26 -6.23 11.22 -0.54
C ALA A 26 -7.51 11.30 0.31
N LEU A 27 -8.54 10.53 -0.04
CA LEU A 27 -9.77 10.44 0.74
C LEU A 27 -9.51 9.88 2.15
N LEU A 28 -8.77 8.78 2.26
CA LEU A 28 -8.41 8.19 3.56
C LEU A 28 -7.56 9.14 4.41
N ARG A 29 -6.62 9.87 3.80
CA ARG A 29 -5.82 10.89 4.50
C ARG A 29 -6.69 12.05 5.02
N ALA A 30 -7.68 12.47 4.25
CA ALA A 30 -8.64 13.48 4.70
C ALA A 30 -9.50 12.97 5.87
N GLN A 31 -9.94 11.70 5.83
CA GLN A 31 -10.64 11.06 6.96
C GLN A 31 -9.73 10.98 8.20
N ARG A 32 -8.47 10.57 8.03
CA ARG A 32 -7.49 10.53 9.10
C ARG A 32 -7.29 11.88 9.76
N GLY A 33 -7.19 12.95 8.97
CA GLY A 33 -7.07 14.31 9.49
C GLY A 33 -8.26 14.74 10.36
N LYS A 34 -9.49 14.29 10.02
CA LYS A 34 -10.68 14.53 10.88
C LYS A 34 -10.60 13.76 12.19
N VAL A 35 -10.15 12.51 12.15
CA VAL A 35 -9.96 11.69 13.37
C VAL A 35 -8.85 12.27 14.25
N GLU A 36 -7.77 12.80 13.66
CA GLU A 36 -6.71 13.49 14.43
C GLU A 36 -7.23 14.73 15.17
N GLN A 37 -8.12 15.50 14.54
CA GLN A 37 -8.79 16.62 15.22
C GLN A 37 -9.68 16.15 16.36
N GLU A 38 -10.40 15.03 16.19
CA GLU A 38 -11.19 14.41 17.25
C GLU A 38 -10.30 13.93 18.41
N VAL A 39 -9.18 13.27 18.11
CA VAL A 39 -8.17 12.84 19.11
C VAL A 39 -7.66 14.03 19.91
N ALA A 40 -7.28 15.12 19.24
CA ALA A 40 -6.80 16.32 19.92
C ALA A 40 -7.87 16.94 20.85
N ALA A 41 -9.13 16.97 20.40
CA ALA A 41 -10.24 17.45 21.22
C ALA A 41 -10.49 16.56 22.45
N LEU A 42 -10.45 15.23 22.28
CA LEU A 42 -10.61 14.26 23.36
C LEU A 42 -9.43 14.31 24.36
N GLN A 43 -8.20 14.50 23.88
CA GLN A 43 -7.03 14.71 24.75
C GLN A 43 -7.20 15.94 25.63
N ALA A 44 -7.70 17.05 25.07
CA ALA A 44 -8.00 18.25 25.84
C ALA A 44 -9.11 18.00 26.88
N GLN A 45 -10.14 17.21 26.54
CA GLN A 45 -11.20 16.83 27.49
C GLN A 45 -10.69 15.92 28.62
N VAL A 46 -9.82 14.96 28.30
CA VAL A 46 -9.14 14.12 29.30
C VAL A 46 -8.30 14.96 30.25
N ALA A 47 -7.52 15.91 29.72
CA ALA A 47 -6.74 16.82 30.57
C ALA A 47 -7.61 17.62 31.52
N LYS A 48 -8.73 18.16 31.05
CA LYS A 48 -9.72 18.87 31.88
C LYS A 48 -10.39 17.97 32.91
N ALA A 49 -10.71 16.73 32.58
CA ALA A 49 -11.28 15.76 33.52
C ALA A 49 -10.29 15.37 34.61
N VAL A 50 -9.00 15.23 34.28
CA VAL A 50 -7.93 14.99 35.25
C VAL A 50 -7.81 16.16 36.22
N GLU A 51 -7.80 17.40 35.70
CA GLU A 51 -7.74 18.61 36.52
C GLU A 51 -8.96 18.70 37.48
N SER A 52 -10.17 18.48 36.94
CA SER A 52 -11.39 18.49 37.78
C SER A 52 -11.38 17.42 38.85
N LEU A 53 -10.91 16.21 38.55
CA LEU A 53 -10.78 15.14 39.53
C LEU A 53 -9.73 15.49 40.61
N SER A 54 -8.64 16.16 40.25
CA SER A 54 -7.62 16.58 41.21
C SER A 54 -8.17 17.60 42.19
N PHE A 55 -8.92 18.59 41.72
CA PHE A 55 -9.61 19.55 42.61
C PHE A 55 -10.62 18.91 43.56
N GLN A 56 -11.41 17.96 43.06
CA GLN A 56 -12.38 17.26 43.92
C GLN A 56 -11.68 16.39 44.96
N ARG A 57 -10.56 15.79 44.67
CA ARG A 57 -9.75 15.04 45.63
C ARG A 57 -9.14 15.95 46.72
N GLU A 58 -8.63 17.10 46.34
CA GLU A 58 -8.06 18.08 47.24
C GLU A 58 -9.15 18.63 48.21
N GLU A 59 -10.35 18.96 47.66
CA GLU A 59 -11.51 19.36 48.46
C GLU A 59 -11.90 18.27 49.47
N LEU A 60 -11.97 17.00 49.01
CA LEU A 60 -12.28 15.86 49.88
C LEU A 60 -11.25 15.72 50.99
N GLU A 61 -9.95 15.79 50.72
CA GLU A 61 -8.92 15.67 51.76
C GLU A 61 -8.98 16.82 52.77
N THR A 62 -9.25 18.04 52.34
CA THR A 62 -9.46 19.19 53.22
C THR A 62 -10.67 18.95 54.17
N HIS A 63 -11.81 18.48 53.60
CA HIS A 63 -13.00 18.22 54.39
C HIS A 63 -12.88 17.01 55.34
N ARG A 64 -12.09 15.99 54.94
CA ARG A 64 -11.74 14.86 55.80
C ARG A 64 -10.94 15.33 57.06
N GLY A 65 -10.00 16.28 56.90
CA GLY A 65 -9.30 16.90 57.97
C GLY A 65 -10.25 17.61 58.94
N LEU A 66 -11.08 18.50 58.41
CA LEU A 66 -12.08 19.25 59.18
C LEU A 66 -13.12 18.37 59.90
N SER A 67 -13.48 17.22 59.29
CA SER A 67 -14.41 16.26 59.93
C SER A 67 -13.77 15.54 61.12
N LYS A 68 -12.46 15.22 61.06
CA LYS A 68 -11.73 14.65 62.19
C LYS A 68 -11.68 15.61 63.38
N ASP A 69 -11.63 16.91 63.11
CA ASP A 69 -11.62 17.97 64.12
C ASP A 69 -13.04 18.32 64.61
N GLY A 70 -14.07 17.65 64.12
CA GLY A 70 -15.46 17.84 64.51
C GLY A 70 -16.19 19.04 63.85
N TYR A 71 -15.58 19.73 62.92
CA TYR A 71 -16.14 20.92 62.25
C TYR A 71 -17.13 20.60 61.13
N ILE A 72 -17.07 19.39 60.56
CA ILE A 72 -17.92 18.99 59.43
C ILE A 72 -18.55 17.61 59.70
N SER A 73 -19.78 17.42 59.22
CA SER A 73 -20.48 16.15 59.34
C SER A 73 -19.92 15.05 58.44
N GLY A 74 -19.93 13.80 58.88
CA GLY A 74 -19.53 12.64 58.06
C GLY A 74 -20.38 12.50 56.78
N THR A 75 -21.64 12.95 56.79
CA THR A 75 -22.51 12.97 55.61
C THR A 75 -21.95 13.85 54.52
N ARG A 76 -21.33 15.00 54.83
CA ARG A 76 -20.69 15.87 53.87
C ARG A 76 -19.47 15.22 53.24
N VAL A 77 -18.67 14.50 54.03
CA VAL A 77 -17.51 13.73 53.53
C VAL A 77 -17.97 12.65 52.58
N ALA A 78 -19.02 11.88 52.93
CA ALA A 78 -19.57 10.84 52.07
C ALA A 78 -20.11 11.38 50.75
N GLN A 79 -20.70 12.59 50.72
CA GLN A 79 -21.12 13.25 49.49
C GLN A 79 -19.94 13.61 48.58
N LEU A 80 -18.84 14.11 49.14
CA LEU A 80 -17.62 14.41 48.39
C LEU A 80 -16.92 13.15 47.89
N GLU A 81 -16.93 12.07 48.65
CA GLU A 81 -16.42 10.77 48.20
C GLU A 81 -17.19 10.25 46.97
N SER A 82 -18.53 10.36 47.01
CA SER A 82 -19.36 10.03 45.85
C SER A 82 -19.04 10.91 44.65
N ALA A 83 -18.89 12.22 44.87
CA ALA A 83 -18.50 13.13 43.77
C ALA A 83 -17.14 12.78 43.16
N VAL A 84 -16.14 12.46 44.00
CA VAL A 84 -14.80 12.01 43.48
C VAL A 84 -14.94 10.73 42.69
N ALA A 85 -15.76 9.77 43.11
CA ALA A 85 -16.01 8.54 42.37
C ALA A 85 -16.67 8.83 41.00
N ASP A 86 -17.69 9.72 40.97
CA ASP A 86 -18.37 10.13 39.73
C ASP A 86 -17.42 10.83 38.73
N TYR A 87 -16.57 11.72 39.25
CA TYR A 87 -15.52 12.33 38.39
C TYR A 87 -14.50 11.31 37.88
N GLY A 88 -14.17 10.31 38.71
CA GLY A 88 -13.33 9.19 38.30
C GLY A 88 -13.95 8.39 37.14
N VAL A 89 -15.22 8.04 37.21
CA VAL A 89 -15.95 7.36 36.13
C VAL A 89 -15.95 8.19 34.87
N LYS A 90 -16.26 9.48 34.93
CA LYS A 90 -16.22 10.39 33.78
C LYS A 90 -14.85 10.47 33.14
N LEU A 91 -13.77 10.46 33.93
CA LEU A 91 -12.42 10.43 33.38
C LEU A 91 -12.16 9.16 32.59
N GLU A 92 -12.52 7.99 33.13
CA GLU A 92 -12.32 6.72 32.43
C GLU A 92 -13.19 6.60 31.18
N GLU A 93 -14.40 7.13 31.16
CA GLU A 93 -15.23 7.26 29.95
C GLU A 93 -14.52 8.06 28.86
N ARG A 94 -13.96 9.25 29.20
CA ARG A 94 -13.22 10.09 28.25
C ARG A 94 -11.94 9.42 27.75
N ARG A 95 -11.22 8.69 28.60
CA ARG A 95 -10.08 7.88 28.19
C ARG A 95 -10.47 6.77 27.21
N GLY A 96 -11.61 6.11 27.46
CA GLY A 96 -12.14 5.10 26.56
C GLY A 96 -12.54 5.66 25.18
N GLU A 97 -13.13 6.88 25.16
CA GLU A 97 -13.43 7.57 23.90
C GLU A 97 -12.15 7.93 23.14
N LEU A 98 -11.13 8.45 23.83
CA LEU A 98 -9.83 8.76 23.25
C LEU A 98 -9.19 7.51 22.64
N ALA A 99 -9.10 6.42 23.38
CA ALA A 99 -8.52 5.16 22.89
C ALA A 99 -9.24 4.64 21.63
N ARG A 100 -10.57 4.76 21.56
CA ARG A 100 -11.34 4.39 20.36
C ARG A 100 -11.04 5.31 19.18
N ALA A 101 -10.83 6.61 19.40
CA ALA A 101 -10.46 7.54 18.34
C ALA A 101 -9.04 7.26 17.82
N GLU A 102 -8.08 7.01 18.70
CA GLU A 102 -6.72 6.62 18.35
C GLU A 102 -6.70 5.31 17.55
N GLN A 103 -7.49 4.31 17.96
CA GLN A 103 -7.63 3.06 17.20
C GLN A 103 -8.15 3.31 15.78
N ARG A 104 -9.17 4.18 15.61
CA ARG A 104 -9.66 4.54 14.26
C ARG A 104 -8.58 5.19 13.39
N ALA A 105 -7.71 6.02 13.96
CA ALA A 105 -6.60 6.61 13.23
C ALA A 105 -5.62 5.55 12.72
N VAL A 106 -5.27 4.58 13.57
CA VAL A 106 -4.41 3.44 13.21
C VAL A 106 -5.05 2.58 12.12
N ASP A 107 -6.34 2.29 12.22
CA ASP A 107 -7.07 1.50 11.22
C ASP A 107 -7.05 2.16 9.84
N ILE A 108 -7.17 3.49 9.78
CA ILE A 108 -7.06 4.24 8.53
C ILE A 108 -5.64 4.13 7.95
N ASP A 109 -4.61 4.27 8.79
CA ASP A 109 -3.21 4.13 8.35
C ASP A 109 -2.92 2.73 7.79
N LEU A 110 -3.46 1.68 8.44
CA LEU A 110 -3.35 0.30 7.94
C LEU A 110 -4.04 0.13 6.58
N ARG A 111 -5.21 0.74 6.38
CA ARG A 111 -5.92 0.72 5.08
C ARG A 111 -5.12 1.42 3.99
N ILE A 112 -4.51 2.58 4.28
CA ILE A 112 -3.65 3.29 3.32
C ILE A 112 -2.48 2.40 2.91
N ARG A 113 -1.76 1.81 3.87
CA ARG A 113 -0.63 0.91 3.59
C ARG A 113 -1.06 -0.34 2.82
N GLY A 114 -2.23 -0.89 3.13
CA GLY A 114 -2.81 -2.01 2.40
C GLY A 114 -3.01 -1.68 0.92
N LEU A 115 -3.68 -0.57 0.60
CA LEU A 115 -3.90 -0.13 -0.77
C LEU A 115 -2.59 0.09 -1.55
N GLU A 116 -1.59 0.71 -0.92
CA GLU A 116 -0.28 0.93 -1.54
C GLU A 116 0.47 -0.39 -1.80
N THR A 117 0.38 -1.33 -0.86
CA THR A 117 1.01 -2.66 -0.98
C THR A 117 0.34 -3.50 -2.06
N ASP A 118 -0.99 -3.56 -2.08
CA ASP A 118 -1.77 -4.29 -3.07
C ASP A 118 -1.49 -3.77 -4.48
N TYR A 119 -1.42 -2.45 -4.64
CA TYR A 119 -1.07 -1.84 -5.92
C TYR A 119 0.32 -2.25 -6.40
N ARG A 120 1.33 -2.24 -5.50
CA ARG A 120 2.70 -2.68 -5.83
C ARG A 120 2.76 -4.15 -6.17
N GLN A 121 2.04 -4.99 -5.43
CA GLN A 121 1.99 -6.42 -5.68
C GLN A 121 1.38 -6.71 -7.05
N GLN A 122 0.22 -6.11 -7.36
CA GLN A 122 -0.42 -6.24 -8.67
C GLN A 122 0.49 -5.78 -9.82
N ALA A 123 1.23 -4.67 -9.64
CA ALA A 123 2.18 -4.18 -10.62
C ALA A 123 3.35 -5.16 -10.83
N ASN A 124 3.88 -5.74 -9.77
CA ASN A 124 4.95 -6.73 -9.82
C ASN A 124 4.50 -8.03 -10.50
N ASP A 125 3.28 -8.51 -10.19
CA ASP A 125 2.73 -9.71 -10.82
C ASP A 125 2.53 -9.49 -12.33
N GLN A 126 2.01 -8.34 -12.73
CA GLN A 126 1.88 -7.98 -14.15
C GLN A 126 3.24 -7.87 -14.82
N LEU A 127 4.22 -7.25 -14.18
CA LEU A 127 5.58 -7.14 -14.72
C LEU A 127 6.19 -8.52 -14.96
N LYS A 128 6.03 -9.45 -14.01
CA LYS A 128 6.51 -10.84 -14.14
C LYS A 128 5.90 -11.53 -15.35
N VAL A 129 4.58 -11.44 -15.53
CA VAL A 129 3.87 -12.05 -16.67
C VAL A 129 4.33 -11.45 -18.00
N VAL A 130 4.44 -10.12 -18.09
CA VAL A 130 4.86 -9.43 -19.31
C VAL A 130 6.32 -9.75 -19.62
N SER A 131 7.21 -9.78 -18.62
CA SER A 131 8.63 -10.12 -18.82
C SER A 131 8.82 -11.55 -19.32
N SER A 132 8.04 -12.51 -18.78
CA SER A 132 8.05 -13.89 -19.27
C SER A 132 7.62 -13.96 -20.74
N ARG A 133 6.52 -13.28 -21.08
CA ARG A 133 6.01 -13.27 -22.45
C ARG A 133 6.96 -12.57 -23.42
N LEU A 134 7.61 -11.50 -23.01
CA LEU A 134 8.64 -10.84 -23.81
C LEU A 134 9.79 -11.80 -24.13
N SER A 135 10.29 -12.51 -23.11
CA SER A 135 11.37 -13.50 -23.29
C SER A 135 10.98 -14.64 -24.25
N GLU A 136 9.74 -15.12 -24.17
CA GLU A 136 9.21 -16.12 -25.13
C GLU A 136 9.22 -15.58 -26.55
N ILE A 137 8.68 -14.36 -26.76
CA ILE A 137 8.64 -13.73 -28.08
C ILE A 137 10.04 -13.50 -28.64
N GLU A 138 11.00 -13.05 -27.83
CA GLU A 138 12.38 -12.86 -28.24
C GLU A 138 13.07 -14.18 -28.65
N GLN A 139 12.72 -15.29 -28.00
CA GLN A 139 13.20 -16.63 -28.36
C GLN A 139 12.58 -17.09 -29.70
N GLU A 140 11.27 -16.90 -29.88
CA GLU A 140 10.58 -17.21 -31.15
C GLU A 140 11.15 -16.38 -32.31
N GLN A 141 11.37 -15.09 -32.07
CA GLN A 141 11.98 -14.20 -33.07
C GLN A 141 13.39 -14.69 -33.49
N ARG A 142 14.24 -15.04 -32.49
CA ARG A 142 15.59 -15.59 -32.79
C ARG A 142 15.50 -16.87 -33.60
N LYS A 143 14.60 -17.79 -33.25
CA LYS A 143 14.39 -19.03 -34.04
C LYS A 143 13.91 -18.74 -35.46
N SER A 144 12.99 -17.78 -35.61
CA SER A 144 12.49 -17.39 -36.96
C SER A 144 13.57 -16.75 -37.84
N ILE A 145 14.39 -15.87 -37.26
CA ILE A 145 15.53 -15.25 -37.97
C ILE A 145 16.55 -16.32 -38.38
N ASP A 146 16.89 -17.24 -37.47
CA ASP A 146 17.82 -18.33 -37.76
C ASP A 146 17.27 -19.27 -38.85
N ALA A 147 15.99 -19.63 -38.78
CA ALA A 147 15.33 -20.41 -39.80
C ALA A 147 15.32 -19.68 -41.16
N SER A 148 15.03 -18.37 -41.16
CA SER A 148 15.06 -17.55 -42.38
C SER A 148 16.48 -17.44 -42.97
N SER A 149 17.50 -17.24 -42.14
CA SER A 149 18.90 -17.16 -42.60
C SER A 149 19.39 -18.45 -43.23
N ARG A 150 18.88 -19.59 -42.78
CA ARG A 150 19.22 -20.94 -43.34
C ARG A 150 18.47 -21.26 -44.62
N GLN A 151 17.48 -20.45 -45.05
CA GLN A 151 16.80 -20.65 -46.32
C GLN A 151 17.68 -20.24 -47.52
N VAL A 152 18.71 -19.44 -47.29
CA VAL A 152 19.64 -19.01 -48.31
C VAL A 152 20.97 -19.71 -48.08
N ILE A 153 21.35 -20.59 -48.99
CA ILE A 153 22.67 -21.24 -49.00
C ILE A 153 23.61 -20.32 -49.77
N ALA A 154 24.54 -19.69 -49.08
CA ALA A 154 25.56 -18.85 -49.68
C ALA A 154 26.87 -19.65 -49.83
N ALA A 155 27.58 -19.43 -50.93
CA ALA A 155 28.89 -20.01 -51.11
C ALA A 155 29.88 -19.52 -50.03
N PRO A 156 30.63 -20.38 -49.36
CA PRO A 156 31.57 -20.00 -48.29
C PRO A 156 32.82 -19.26 -48.83
N ALA A 157 33.13 -19.39 -50.12
CA ALA A 157 34.26 -18.75 -50.74
C ALA A 157 33.95 -18.44 -52.23
N THR A 158 34.72 -17.53 -52.80
CA THR A 158 34.67 -17.25 -54.25
C THR A 158 35.37 -18.37 -55.03
N GLY A 159 34.69 -18.98 -55.98
CA GLY A 159 35.23 -20.10 -56.76
C GLY A 159 34.34 -20.43 -57.94
N GLU A 160 34.76 -21.45 -58.70
CA GLU A 160 33.98 -22.03 -59.76
C GLU A 160 33.15 -23.21 -59.22
N VAL A 161 31.83 -23.24 -59.50
CA VAL A 161 30.94 -24.30 -59.05
C VAL A 161 31.11 -25.51 -59.98
N ILE A 162 31.56 -26.61 -59.36
CA ILE A 162 31.75 -27.88 -60.08
C ILE A 162 30.77 -28.90 -59.54
N GLY A 163 30.14 -29.72 -60.33
CA GLY A 163 29.32 -30.83 -59.85
C GLY A 163 28.01 -30.45 -59.18
N LEU A 164 27.32 -29.41 -59.69
CA LEU A 164 26.02 -29.02 -59.16
C LEU A 164 25.00 -30.18 -59.16
N LYS A 165 24.63 -30.71 -58.03
CA LYS A 165 23.73 -31.87 -57.91
C LYS A 165 22.25 -31.51 -57.93
N VAL A 166 21.90 -30.27 -57.61
CA VAL A 166 20.53 -29.76 -57.59
C VAL A 166 20.34 -28.81 -58.77
N THR A 167 19.78 -29.33 -59.88
CA THR A 167 19.59 -28.56 -61.11
C THR A 167 18.17 -28.12 -61.38
N THR A 168 17.22 -28.61 -60.63
CA THR A 168 15.76 -28.36 -60.83
C THR A 168 15.21 -27.43 -59.79
N PRO A 169 14.58 -26.31 -60.14
CA PRO A 169 13.82 -25.49 -59.17
C PRO A 169 12.74 -26.31 -58.50
N GLY A 170 12.64 -26.21 -57.19
CA GLY A 170 11.69 -26.94 -56.35
C GLY A 170 12.16 -28.34 -55.90
N ALA A 171 13.40 -28.72 -56.20
CA ALA A 171 13.97 -29.95 -55.66
C ALA A 171 14.10 -29.88 -54.12
N VAL A 172 13.79 -30.97 -53.46
CA VAL A 172 13.96 -31.10 -52.00
C VAL A 172 15.39 -31.56 -51.69
N ILE A 173 16.11 -30.78 -50.92
CA ILE A 173 17.47 -31.10 -50.45
C ILE A 173 17.36 -31.64 -49.03
N ALA A 174 17.85 -32.85 -48.81
CA ALA A 174 17.90 -33.44 -47.50
C ALA A 174 19.01 -32.82 -46.63
N PRO A 175 18.88 -32.80 -45.29
CA PRO A 175 19.98 -32.39 -44.42
C PRO A 175 21.24 -33.23 -44.67
N ARG A 176 22.39 -32.58 -44.88
CA ARG A 176 23.71 -33.14 -45.22
C ARG A 176 23.95 -33.49 -46.68
N ASP A 177 23.00 -33.23 -47.59
CA ASP A 177 23.28 -33.42 -48.99
C ASP A 177 24.28 -32.36 -49.51
N THR A 178 25.22 -32.79 -50.29
CA THR A 178 26.15 -31.87 -50.99
C THR A 178 25.42 -31.23 -52.15
N VAL A 179 25.31 -29.93 -52.15
CA VAL A 179 24.62 -29.16 -53.20
C VAL A 179 25.52 -28.92 -54.42
N ALA A 180 26.77 -28.59 -54.17
CA ALA A 180 27.82 -28.36 -55.22
C ALA A 180 29.20 -28.56 -54.57
N GLU A 181 30.19 -28.79 -55.44
CA GLU A 181 31.62 -28.81 -55.11
C GLU A 181 32.33 -27.66 -55.77
#